data_89ebb1fd335aee6396f1a94e82c5d0c0
#
_entry.id   89ebb1fd335aee6396f1a94e82c5d0c0
#
_cell.length_a   1.000
_cell.length_b   1.000
_cell.length_c   1.000
_cell.angle_alpha   90.00
_cell.angle_beta   90.00
_cell.angle_gamma   90.00
#
_symmetry.space_group_name_H-M   'P 1'
#
loop_
_entity.id
_entity.type
_entity.pdbx_description
1 polymer ?
#
loop_
_entity_poly.entity_id
_entity_poly.type
_entity_poly.pdbx_seq_one_letter_code
_entity_poly.pdbx_strand_id
1 'polypeptide(L)'
;NRLAADGLVVHEDQRGFRVAAVSTAELEELLKTRCWLEEIALRQSIANGDATWEETIVLSFHRLSRQPRSASEDSYAFNPEWENLHHEFHRNLISACGSRWLIGYCDQLNDQTLRYRQIAANVDDPRRNEVDEHREIMEATVTRNAAAAVKLLIQHFEDTNELIRNHVPDMRDGKDNGGA
;
A
#
# COMPACT_ATOMS: atom_id res chain seq x y z
N ASN A 1 -7.05 20.01 -11.35
CA ASN A 1 -7.87 18.81 -11.21
C ASN A 1 -7.10 17.78 -10.39
N ARG A 2 -7.54 17.53 -9.14
CA ARG A 2 -6.79 16.73 -8.16
C ARG A 2 -6.49 15.30 -8.67
N LEU A 3 -7.49 14.65 -9.27
CA LEU A 3 -7.33 13.29 -9.81
C LEU A 3 -6.26 13.16 -10.90
N ALA A 4 -6.06 14.22 -11.70
CA ALA A 4 -5.00 14.24 -12.70
C ALA A 4 -3.62 14.50 -12.09
N ALA A 5 -3.54 15.33 -11.05
CA ALA A 5 -2.31 15.56 -10.30
C ALA A 5 -1.87 14.30 -9.53
N ASP A 6 -2.83 13.50 -9.06
CA ASP A 6 -2.60 12.25 -8.37
C ASP A 6 -2.36 11.06 -9.34
N GLY A 7 -2.31 11.30 -10.67
CA GLY A 7 -2.07 10.26 -11.68
C GLY A 7 -3.23 9.25 -11.86
N LEU A 8 -4.38 9.47 -11.22
CA LEU A 8 -5.54 8.57 -11.30
C LEU A 8 -6.29 8.67 -12.62
N VAL A 9 -6.19 9.81 -13.29
CA VAL A 9 -6.78 10.06 -14.61
C VAL A 9 -5.78 10.74 -15.53
N VAL A 10 -5.84 10.40 -16.80
CA VAL A 10 -5.06 11.00 -17.88
C VAL A 10 -5.98 11.93 -18.66
N HIS A 11 -5.49 13.13 -18.98
CA HIS A 11 -6.22 14.05 -19.86
C HIS A 11 -6.07 13.56 -21.31
N GLU A 12 -7.18 13.37 -21.99
CA GLU A 12 -7.21 13.10 -23.42
C GLU A 12 -7.71 14.37 -24.15
N ASP A 13 -6.90 14.87 -25.08
CA ASP A 13 -7.25 16.06 -25.84
C ASP A 13 -8.61 15.88 -26.54
N GLN A 14 -9.50 16.85 -26.33
CA GLN A 14 -10.88 16.90 -26.86
C GLN A 14 -11.83 15.78 -26.35
N ARG A 15 -11.36 14.82 -25.50
CA ARG A 15 -12.17 13.73 -24.96
C ARG A 15 -12.36 13.78 -23.44
N GLY A 16 -11.69 14.73 -22.76
CA GLY A 16 -11.81 14.91 -21.31
C GLY A 16 -10.78 14.08 -20.53
N PHE A 17 -11.23 13.28 -19.58
CA PHE A 17 -10.35 12.48 -18.72
C PHE A 17 -10.66 11.00 -18.86
N ARG A 18 -9.62 10.18 -18.93
CA ARG A 18 -9.70 8.73 -18.88
C ARG A 18 -9.01 8.23 -17.60
N VAL A 19 -9.55 7.19 -16.97
CA VAL A 19 -8.85 6.49 -15.89
C VAL A 19 -7.50 6.01 -16.44
N ALA A 20 -6.42 6.31 -15.71
CA ALA A 20 -5.08 5.87 -16.11
C ALA A 20 -5.05 4.34 -16.23
N ALA A 21 -4.43 3.82 -17.28
CA ALA A 21 -4.24 2.39 -17.45
C ALA A 21 -3.35 1.84 -16.31
N VAL A 22 -3.53 0.59 -15.96
CA VAL A 22 -2.63 -0.14 -15.05
C VAL A 22 -1.69 -1.00 -15.88
N SER A 23 -0.42 -1.10 -15.47
CA SER A 23 0.55 -1.97 -16.11
C SER A 23 1.42 -2.66 -15.06
N THR A 24 1.89 -3.85 -15.39
CA THR A 24 2.81 -4.59 -14.52
C THR A 24 4.12 -3.83 -14.30
N ALA A 25 4.64 -3.20 -15.35
CA ALA A 25 5.87 -2.41 -15.27
C ALA A 25 5.73 -1.20 -14.34
N GLU A 26 4.59 -0.47 -14.42
CA GLU A 26 4.30 0.64 -13.51
C GLU A 26 4.13 0.15 -12.06
N LEU A 27 3.48 -0.99 -11.85
CA LEU A 27 3.34 -1.59 -10.52
C LEU A 27 4.70 -1.96 -9.89
N GLU A 28 5.62 -2.51 -10.68
CA GLU A 28 6.97 -2.85 -10.22
C GLU A 28 7.80 -1.59 -9.88
N GLU A 29 7.69 -0.54 -10.69
CA GLU A 29 8.35 0.75 -10.42
C GLU A 29 7.77 1.41 -9.16
N LEU A 30 6.45 1.37 -9.01
CA LEU A 30 5.74 1.88 -7.83
C LEU A 30 6.18 1.15 -6.56
N LEU A 31 6.23 -0.18 -6.57
CA LEU A 31 6.70 -0.99 -5.45
C LEU A 31 8.13 -0.62 -5.07
N LYS A 32 9.04 -0.60 -6.04
CA LYS A 32 10.46 -0.28 -5.82
C LYS A 32 10.62 1.10 -5.16
N THR A 33 9.90 2.09 -5.67
CA THR A 33 9.95 3.46 -5.13
C THR A 33 9.37 3.51 -3.72
N ARG A 34 8.28 2.81 -3.47
CA ARG A 34 7.65 2.71 -2.17
C ARG A 34 8.59 2.07 -1.14
N CYS A 35 9.23 0.94 -1.48
CA CYS A 35 10.19 0.28 -0.61
C CYS A 35 11.33 1.22 -0.19
N TRP A 36 11.89 1.98 -1.14
CA TRP A 36 12.97 2.93 -0.84
C TRP A 36 12.53 4.03 0.15
N LEU A 37 11.38 4.67 -0.10
CA LEU A 37 10.92 5.78 0.72
C LEU A 37 10.46 5.30 2.10
N GLU A 38 9.73 4.19 2.17
CA GLU A 38 9.24 3.65 3.43
C GLU A 38 10.35 3.04 4.29
N GLU A 39 11.39 2.44 3.70
CA GLU A 39 12.59 2.04 4.45
C GLU A 39 13.23 3.23 5.16
N ILE A 40 13.46 4.33 4.43
CA ILE A 40 14.06 5.54 5.01
C ILE A 40 13.14 6.08 6.12
N ALA A 41 11.85 6.20 5.86
CA ALA A 41 10.88 6.74 6.79
C ALA A 41 10.77 5.88 8.07
N LEU A 42 10.70 4.55 7.93
CA LEU A 42 10.61 3.63 9.08
C LEU A 42 11.88 3.65 9.92
N ARG A 43 13.07 3.63 9.32
CA ARG A 43 14.34 3.74 10.06
C ARG A 43 14.43 5.04 10.86
N GLN A 44 14.03 6.16 10.26
CA GLN A 44 14.00 7.46 10.94
C GLN A 44 12.94 7.47 12.06
N SER A 45 11.77 6.89 11.84
CA SER A 45 10.72 6.80 12.86
C SER A 45 11.14 5.95 14.05
N ILE A 46 11.80 4.82 13.81
CA ILE A 46 12.34 3.96 14.88
C ILE A 46 13.42 4.70 15.69
N ALA A 47 14.24 5.53 15.03
CA ALA A 47 15.28 6.30 15.70
C ALA A 47 14.73 7.48 16.53
N ASN A 48 13.65 8.12 16.07
CA ASN A 48 13.16 9.38 16.63
C ASN A 48 11.86 9.25 17.45
N GLY A 49 11.10 8.16 17.26
CA GLY A 49 9.81 7.97 17.90
C GLY A 49 9.92 7.88 19.43
N ASP A 50 8.91 8.36 20.12
CA ASP A 50 8.75 8.30 21.56
C ASP A 50 7.74 7.22 21.99
N ALA A 51 7.48 7.13 23.30
CA ALA A 51 6.50 6.16 23.83
C ALA A 51 5.08 6.39 23.28
N THR A 52 4.69 7.63 23.04
CA THR A 52 3.37 7.96 22.46
C THR A 52 3.25 7.45 21.04
N TRP A 53 4.33 7.53 20.26
CA TRP A 53 4.39 6.95 18.93
C TRP A 53 4.25 5.42 18.96
N GLU A 54 4.95 4.74 19.88
CA GLU A 54 4.81 3.28 20.07
C GLU A 54 3.38 2.87 20.44
N GLU A 55 2.78 3.57 21.41
CA GLU A 55 1.38 3.35 21.81
C GLU A 55 0.42 3.53 20.62
N THR A 56 0.66 4.53 19.78
CA THR A 56 -0.14 4.79 18.57
C THR A 56 -0.05 3.63 17.57
N ILE A 57 1.15 3.06 17.36
CA ILE A 57 1.33 1.90 16.50
C ILE A 57 0.57 0.69 17.04
N VAL A 58 0.75 0.38 18.33
CA VAL A 58 0.08 -0.77 18.96
C VAL A 58 -1.45 -0.63 18.88
N LEU A 59 -1.98 0.58 19.14
CA LEU A 59 -3.41 0.84 19.05
C LEU A 59 -3.94 0.69 17.62
N SER A 60 -3.22 1.22 16.62
CA SER A 60 -3.63 1.10 15.20
C SER A 60 -3.60 -0.35 14.73
N PHE A 61 -2.58 -1.13 15.11
CA PHE A 61 -2.55 -2.58 14.86
C PHE A 61 -3.72 -3.29 15.54
N HIS A 62 -4.02 -2.98 16.80
CA HIS A 62 -5.16 -3.60 17.52
C HIS A 62 -6.47 -3.36 16.78
N ARG A 63 -6.71 -2.15 16.29
CA ARG A 63 -7.92 -1.82 15.51
C ARG A 63 -7.96 -2.59 14.19
N LEU A 64 -6.86 -2.59 13.46
CA LEU A 64 -6.73 -3.28 12.16
C LEU A 64 -6.97 -4.79 12.31
N SER A 65 -6.34 -5.44 13.30
CA SER A 65 -6.42 -6.89 13.50
C SER A 65 -7.81 -7.40 13.87
N ARG A 66 -8.72 -6.51 14.28
CA ARG A 66 -10.11 -6.85 14.62
C ARG A 66 -11.10 -6.58 13.50
N GLN A 67 -10.68 -5.88 12.46
CA GLN A 67 -11.54 -5.56 11.34
C GLN A 67 -11.41 -6.65 10.26
N PRO A 68 -12.52 -7.26 9.83
CA PRO A 68 -12.48 -8.19 8.70
C PRO A 68 -11.96 -7.51 7.43
N ARG A 69 -11.04 -8.17 6.72
CA ARG A 69 -10.53 -7.66 5.45
C ARG A 69 -11.61 -7.57 4.37
N SER A 70 -12.51 -8.53 4.35
CA SER A 70 -13.64 -8.56 3.42
C SER A 70 -14.90 -8.02 4.08
N ALA A 71 -15.69 -7.25 3.32
CA ALA A 71 -17.02 -6.80 3.74
C ALA A 71 -18.09 -7.90 3.61
N SER A 72 -17.76 -9.08 3.07
CA SER A 72 -18.65 -10.25 2.93
C SER A 72 -17.95 -11.51 3.42
N GLU A 73 -18.72 -12.44 3.99
CA GLU A 73 -18.22 -13.74 4.43
C GLU A 73 -18.20 -14.77 3.28
N ASP A 74 -19.10 -14.63 2.29
CA ASP A 74 -19.28 -15.62 1.21
C ASP A 74 -18.28 -15.46 0.06
N SER A 75 -17.79 -14.23 -0.15
CA SER A 75 -16.83 -13.91 -1.20
C SER A 75 -16.06 -12.65 -0.83
N TYR A 76 -14.86 -12.48 -1.39
CA TYR A 76 -14.13 -11.23 -1.15
C TYR A 76 -14.94 -10.03 -1.65
N ALA A 77 -15.16 -9.07 -0.75
CA ALA A 77 -15.75 -7.77 -1.07
C ALA A 77 -14.88 -6.66 -0.45
N PHE A 78 -14.61 -5.63 -1.24
CA PHE A 78 -13.83 -4.47 -0.79
C PHE A 78 -14.41 -3.88 0.50
N ASN A 79 -13.57 -3.74 1.54
CA ASN A 79 -13.94 -3.16 2.82
C ASN A 79 -13.22 -1.83 3.04
N PRO A 80 -13.90 -0.68 2.83
CA PRO A 80 -13.30 0.64 3.00
C PRO A 80 -12.80 0.91 4.42
N GLU A 81 -13.46 0.33 5.43
CA GLU A 81 -13.06 0.50 6.84
C GLU A 81 -11.75 -0.21 7.13
N TRP A 82 -11.60 -1.46 6.63
CA TRP A 82 -10.34 -2.18 6.73
C TRP A 82 -9.20 -1.43 6.02
N GLU A 83 -9.45 -0.93 4.81
CA GLU A 83 -8.44 -0.17 4.04
C GLU A 83 -8.00 1.12 4.76
N ASN A 84 -8.93 1.82 5.40
CA ASN A 84 -8.60 3.01 6.18
C ASN A 84 -7.73 2.66 7.39
N LEU A 85 -8.07 1.60 8.14
CA LEU A 85 -7.28 1.13 9.29
C LEU A 85 -5.91 0.60 8.86
N HIS A 86 -5.84 -0.09 7.73
CA HIS A 86 -4.60 -0.58 7.14
C HIS A 86 -3.67 0.58 6.74
N HIS A 87 -4.21 1.60 6.07
CA HIS A 87 -3.48 2.82 5.75
C HIS A 87 -3.02 3.55 7.02
N GLU A 88 -3.91 3.71 8.03
CA GLU A 88 -3.59 4.32 9.32
C GLU A 88 -2.43 3.59 10.01
N PHE A 89 -2.45 2.26 10.03
CA PHE A 89 -1.38 1.47 10.63
C PHE A 89 -0.03 1.73 9.95
N HIS A 90 0.05 1.58 8.62
CA HIS A 90 1.29 1.82 7.87
C HIS A 90 1.80 3.26 8.02
N ARG A 91 0.90 4.24 8.00
CA ARG A 91 1.24 5.64 8.19
C ARG A 91 1.78 5.92 9.59
N ASN A 92 1.26 5.26 10.62
CA ASN A 92 1.73 5.41 12.00
C ASN A 92 3.14 4.83 12.18
N LEU A 93 3.50 3.73 11.48
CA LEU A 93 4.86 3.20 11.50
C LEU A 93 5.91 4.25 11.12
N ILE A 94 5.59 5.12 10.17
CA ILE A 94 6.52 6.11 9.61
C ILE A 94 6.30 7.54 10.14
N SER A 95 5.35 7.75 11.05
CA SER A 95 4.90 9.10 11.45
C SER A 95 5.94 9.91 12.24
N ALA A 96 6.90 9.24 12.89
CA ALA A 96 7.98 9.89 13.64
C ALA A 96 9.25 10.13 12.81
N CYS A 97 9.21 9.96 11.47
CA CYS A 97 10.40 10.14 10.61
C CYS A 97 10.94 11.58 10.53
N GLY A 98 10.21 12.57 11.06
CA GLY A 98 10.64 13.96 11.07
C GLY A 98 10.46 14.72 9.75
N SER A 99 9.86 14.11 8.72
CA SER A 99 9.66 14.74 7.42
C SER A 99 8.22 14.57 6.93
N ARG A 100 7.44 15.66 7.01
CA ARG A 100 6.09 15.70 6.45
C ARG A 100 6.06 15.46 4.92
N TRP A 101 7.15 15.82 4.22
CA TRP A 101 7.27 15.60 2.78
C TRP A 101 7.42 14.12 2.46
N LEU A 102 8.27 13.41 3.21
CA LEU A 102 8.48 11.98 3.04
C LEU A 102 7.18 11.21 3.32
N ILE A 103 6.47 11.55 4.41
CA ILE A 103 5.16 10.98 4.71
C ILE A 103 4.18 11.23 3.56
N GLY A 104 4.10 12.47 3.05
CA GLY A 104 3.21 12.80 1.95
C GLY A 104 3.49 12.01 0.66
N TYR A 105 4.77 11.75 0.34
CA TYR A 105 5.11 10.88 -0.80
C TYR A 105 4.76 9.41 -0.54
N CYS A 106 4.96 8.91 0.68
CA CYS A 106 4.52 7.56 1.04
C CYS A 106 2.99 7.41 0.95
N ASP A 107 2.22 8.41 1.41
CA ASP A 107 0.76 8.45 1.27
C ASP A 107 0.34 8.39 -0.21
N GLN A 108 0.96 9.19 -1.10
CA GLN A 108 0.67 9.17 -2.54
C GLN A 108 0.95 7.80 -3.17
N LEU A 109 2.08 7.16 -2.83
CA LEU A 109 2.42 5.84 -3.36
C LEU A 109 1.47 4.76 -2.82
N ASN A 110 1.02 4.88 -1.57
CA ASN A 110 0.01 4.00 -1.01
C ASN A 110 -1.32 4.12 -1.77
N ASP A 111 -1.78 5.34 -2.07
CA ASP A 111 -3.01 5.57 -2.84
C ASP A 111 -2.93 4.96 -4.24
N GLN A 112 -1.78 5.06 -4.91
CA GLN A 112 -1.55 4.38 -6.19
C GLN A 112 -1.60 2.85 -6.03
N THR A 113 -0.97 2.30 -4.99
CA THR A 113 -1.01 0.85 -4.71
C THR A 113 -2.42 0.37 -4.41
N LEU A 114 -3.24 1.17 -3.69
CA LEU A 114 -4.63 0.83 -3.39
C LEU A 114 -5.44 0.60 -4.68
N ARG A 115 -5.22 1.40 -5.71
CA ARG A 115 -5.87 1.24 -7.00
C ARG A 115 -5.58 -0.15 -7.61
N TYR A 116 -4.33 -0.60 -7.57
CA TYR A 116 -3.95 -1.94 -8.05
C TYR A 116 -4.58 -3.03 -7.18
N ARG A 117 -4.59 -2.86 -5.87
CA ARG A 117 -5.26 -3.80 -4.94
C ARG A 117 -6.76 -3.91 -5.21
N GLN A 118 -7.44 -2.82 -5.54
CA GLN A 118 -8.87 -2.83 -5.89
C GLN A 118 -9.15 -3.57 -7.20
N ILE A 119 -8.26 -3.49 -8.18
CA ILE A 119 -8.39 -4.24 -9.44
C ILE A 119 -8.17 -5.74 -9.20
N ALA A 120 -7.24 -6.08 -8.31
CA ALA A 120 -6.97 -7.45 -7.89
C ALA A 120 -7.93 -7.96 -6.79
N ALA A 121 -8.89 -7.16 -6.36
CA ALA A 121 -9.69 -7.38 -5.15
C ALA A 121 -10.59 -8.62 -5.13
N ASN A 122 -10.75 -9.31 -6.25
CA ASN A 122 -11.47 -10.59 -6.30
C ASN A 122 -10.58 -11.79 -5.91
N VAL A 123 -9.38 -11.51 -5.40
CA VAL A 123 -8.39 -12.54 -5.10
C VAL A 123 -8.05 -12.50 -3.64
N ASP A 124 -8.63 -13.43 -2.95
CA ASP A 124 -8.21 -13.81 -1.61
C ASP A 124 -7.15 -14.93 -1.74
N ASP A 125 -5.95 -14.73 -1.20
CA ASP A 125 -5.05 -15.86 -0.98
C ASP A 125 -5.28 -16.40 0.44
N PRO A 126 -6.03 -17.50 0.58
CA PRO A 126 -6.36 -18.06 1.90
C PRO A 126 -5.13 -18.57 2.66
N ARG A 127 -3.96 -18.62 2.02
CA ARG A 127 -2.69 -19.04 2.65
C ARG A 127 -1.95 -17.88 3.30
N ARG A 128 -2.32 -16.62 2.98
CA ARG A 128 -1.68 -15.44 3.51
C ARG A 128 -2.32 -15.01 4.82
N ASN A 129 -1.53 -14.91 5.87
CA ASN A 129 -1.98 -14.40 7.17
C ASN A 129 -1.48 -12.96 7.37
N GLU A 130 -2.15 -12.01 6.75
CA GLU A 130 -1.80 -10.58 6.84
C GLU A 130 -1.82 -10.04 8.28
N VAL A 131 -2.65 -10.61 9.15
CA VAL A 131 -2.70 -10.19 10.57
C VAL A 131 -1.37 -10.53 11.25
N ASP A 132 -0.78 -11.69 10.98
CA ASP A 132 0.50 -12.07 11.56
C ASP A 132 1.64 -11.26 10.95
N GLU A 133 1.63 -11.00 9.65
CA GLU A 133 2.60 -10.10 9.00
C GLU A 133 2.61 -8.71 9.66
N HIS A 134 1.45 -8.09 9.84
CA HIS A 134 1.35 -6.78 10.49
C HIS A 134 1.77 -6.82 11.96
N ARG A 135 1.50 -7.93 12.68
CA ARG A 135 1.95 -8.13 14.06
C ARG A 135 3.47 -8.16 14.14
N GLU A 136 4.12 -8.94 13.29
CA GLU A 136 5.58 -9.05 13.26
C GLU A 136 6.24 -7.69 12.93
N ILE A 137 5.68 -6.93 11.98
CA ILE A 137 6.15 -5.58 11.66
C ILE A 137 6.00 -4.67 12.89
N MET A 138 4.84 -4.67 13.54
CA MET A 138 4.58 -3.87 14.74
C MET A 138 5.57 -4.23 15.85
N GLU A 139 5.74 -5.51 16.18
CA GLU A 139 6.63 -5.99 17.24
C GLU A 139 8.09 -5.60 16.97
N ALA A 140 8.57 -5.81 15.74
CA ALA A 140 9.93 -5.41 15.37
C ALA A 140 10.13 -3.89 15.46
N THR A 141 9.10 -3.11 15.16
CA THR A 141 9.13 -1.65 15.23
C THR A 141 9.18 -1.14 16.67
N VAL A 142 8.27 -1.60 17.55
CA VAL A 142 8.22 -1.13 18.94
C VAL A 142 9.40 -1.66 19.78
N THR A 143 10.00 -2.81 19.42
CA THR A 143 11.23 -3.30 20.01
C THR A 143 12.51 -2.65 19.45
N ARG A 144 12.35 -1.64 18.59
CA ARG A 144 13.45 -0.87 17.97
C ARG A 144 14.40 -1.69 17.12
N ASN A 145 13.97 -2.87 16.64
CA ASN A 145 14.76 -3.67 15.71
C ASN A 145 14.55 -3.19 14.26
N ALA A 146 15.20 -2.07 13.92
CA ALA A 146 15.04 -1.42 12.62
C ALA A 146 15.38 -2.34 11.42
N ALA A 147 16.36 -3.24 11.57
CA ALA A 147 16.72 -4.17 10.49
C ALA A 147 15.62 -5.20 10.23
N ALA A 148 15.04 -5.78 11.28
CA ALA A 148 13.95 -6.73 11.17
C ALA A 148 12.67 -6.02 10.68
N ALA A 149 12.31 -4.85 11.24
CA ALA A 149 11.12 -4.10 10.88
C ALA A 149 11.11 -3.73 9.39
N VAL A 150 12.23 -3.23 8.86
CA VAL A 150 12.36 -2.89 7.44
C VAL A 150 12.27 -4.13 6.56
N LYS A 151 12.96 -5.21 6.91
CA LYS A 151 12.88 -6.47 6.15
C LYS A 151 11.45 -6.99 6.06
N LEU A 152 10.74 -7.01 7.18
CA LEU A 152 9.35 -7.49 7.26
C LEU A 152 8.40 -6.57 6.46
N LEU A 153 8.57 -5.25 6.56
CA LEU A 153 7.76 -4.29 5.80
C LEU A 153 7.95 -4.45 4.30
N ILE A 154 9.21 -4.57 3.82
CA ILE A 154 9.50 -4.77 2.40
C ILE A 154 8.90 -6.09 1.91
N GLN A 155 9.09 -7.19 2.66
CA GLN A 155 8.51 -8.49 2.32
C GLN A 155 6.99 -8.42 2.21
N HIS A 156 6.32 -7.76 3.15
CA HIS A 156 4.86 -7.54 3.12
C HIS A 156 4.42 -6.82 1.83
N PHE A 157 5.18 -5.82 1.36
CA PHE A 157 4.87 -5.13 0.11
C PHE A 157 5.14 -6.00 -1.13
N GLU A 158 6.23 -6.77 -1.13
CA GLU A 158 6.57 -7.70 -2.21
C GLU A 158 5.51 -8.79 -2.36
N ASP A 159 5.07 -9.40 -1.25
CA ASP A 159 4.03 -10.43 -1.23
C ASP A 159 2.69 -9.87 -1.75
N THR A 160 2.35 -8.63 -1.35
CA THR A 160 1.17 -7.92 -1.87
C THR A 160 1.28 -7.67 -3.37
N ASN A 161 2.45 -7.25 -3.84
CA ASN A 161 2.70 -6.98 -5.25
C ASN A 161 2.63 -8.27 -6.09
N GLU A 162 3.17 -9.37 -5.58
CA GLU A 162 3.08 -10.67 -6.25
C GLU A 162 1.63 -11.13 -6.39
N LEU A 163 0.83 -10.99 -5.34
CA LEU A 163 -0.60 -11.27 -5.38
C LEU A 163 -1.31 -10.43 -6.44
N ILE A 164 -1.07 -9.12 -6.47
CA ILE A 164 -1.66 -8.21 -7.46
C ILE A 164 -1.23 -8.62 -8.86
N ARG A 165 0.07 -8.84 -9.11
CA ARG A 165 0.61 -9.19 -10.42
C ARG A 165 0.01 -10.46 -11.01
N ASN A 166 -0.24 -11.46 -10.17
CA ASN A 166 -0.81 -12.74 -10.60
C ASN A 166 -2.28 -12.60 -11.05
N HIS A 167 -2.94 -11.48 -10.72
CA HIS A 167 -4.37 -11.28 -10.94
C HIS A 167 -4.72 -10.02 -11.74
N VAL A 168 -3.75 -9.13 -11.99
CA VAL A 168 -3.92 -8.08 -12.99
C VAL A 168 -3.74 -8.73 -14.37
N PRO A 169 -4.79 -8.75 -15.21
CA PRO A 169 -4.63 -9.24 -16.58
C PRO A 169 -3.46 -8.49 -17.21
N ASP A 170 -2.57 -9.23 -17.86
CA ASP A 170 -1.48 -8.67 -18.65
C ASP A 170 -2.09 -7.72 -19.70
N MET A 171 -2.25 -6.45 -19.32
CA MET A 171 -2.70 -5.41 -20.25
C MET A 171 -1.50 -5.10 -21.15
N ARG A 172 -1.10 -6.12 -21.94
CA ARG A 172 -0.15 -5.97 -23.01
C ARG A 172 -0.70 -4.92 -23.96
N ASP A 173 0.04 -3.82 -23.95
CA ASP A 173 0.15 -2.90 -25.07
C ASP A 173 -1.15 -2.73 -25.86
N GLY A 174 -1.84 -1.63 -25.59
CA GLY A 174 -2.78 -1.06 -26.54
C GLY A 174 -2.07 -0.89 -27.88
N LYS A 175 -1.90 -1.96 -28.62
CA LYS A 175 -1.67 -1.85 -30.06
C LYS A 175 -2.89 -1.20 -30.63
N ASP A 176 -2.72 0.08 -30.96
CA ASP A 176 -3.48 0.79 -31.94
C ASP A 176 -4.05 -0.18 -32.99
N ASN A 177 -5.32 -0.51 -32.88
CA ASN A 177 -6.10 -0.89 -34.05
C ASN A 177 -6.58 0.40 -34.73
N GLY A 178 -5.61 1.23 -35.12
CA GLY A 178 -5.78 2.23 -36.15
C GLY A 178 -5.55 1.54 -37.50
N GLY A 179 -6.62 1.13 -38.15
CA GLY A 179 -6.45 0.51 -39.43
C GLY A 179 -7.76 0.30 -40.17
N ALA A 180 -7.92 1.16 -41.15
CA ALA A 180 -8.80 1.14 -42.31
C ALA A 180 -10.11 1.91 -42.20
#